data_352b13ecbd234a61f11fcbbde4ff8580
#
_entry.id   352b13ecbd234a61f11fcbbde4ff8580
#
_cell.length_a   1.000
_cell.length_b   1.000
_cell.length_c   1.000
_cell.angle_alpha   90.00
_cell.angle_beta   90.00
_cell.angle_gamma   90.00
#
_symmetry.space_group_name_H-M   'P 1'
#
loop_
_entity.id
_entity.type
_entity.pdbx_description
1 polymer ?
#
loop_
_entity_poly.entity_id
_entity_poly.type
_entity_poly.pdbx_seq_one_letter_code
_entity_poly.pdbx_strand_id
1 'polypeptide(L)'
;MGIKGVALAPGVAVGQAFIVENGSRRGTGGRKGGAGVEAELERLDKARSKSLADLEALERKVRSELGASRAAIFRAHRLLLEDPLLIGKVKSLVVDGNCGALEAVEQTREEFIGMFQRVRDAHMLERIADIKDVFQRIIGHLDDPPPLPPVGGEPLVLVAEEILPSMAGVLLERGRFAAIITEAGGVTGH
;
A
#
# COMPACT_ATOMS: atom_id res chain seq x y z
N MET A 1 6.09 -25.25 -22.58
CA MET A 1 7.13 -24.41 -21.95
C MET A 1 6.97 -24.58 -20.45
N GLY A 2 7.94 -25.10 -19.72
CA GLY A 2 7.83 -25.35 -18.28
C GLY A 2 8.41 -24.18 -17.49
N ILE A 3 7.68 -23.69 -16.49
CA ILE A 3 8.18 -22.71 -15.52
C ILE A 3 8.98 -23.49 -14.47
N LYS A 4 10.22 -23.09 -14.21
CA LYS A 4 11.05 -23.63 -13.14
C LYS A 4 10.90 -22.75 -11.92
N GLY A 5 10.57 -23.35 -10.77
CA GLY A 5 10.45 -22.67 -9.50
C GLY A 5 11.25 -23.40 -8.40
N VAL A 6 11.29 -22.79 -7.22
CA VAL A 6 11.88 -23.36 -6.00
C VAL A 6 10.74 -23.86 -5.11
N ALA A 7 10.74 -25.15 -4.79
CA ALA A 7 9.79 -25.73 -3.85
C ALA A 7 10.21 -25.38 -2.41
N LEU A 8 9.38 -24.61 -1.72
CA LEU A 8 9.58 -24.25 -0.30
C LEU A 8 8.94 -25.26 0.66
N ALA A 9 7.90 -25.96 0.18
CA ALA A 9 7.24 -27.06 0.89
C ALA A 9 7.09 -28.26 -0.02
N PRO A 10 7.29 -29.49 0.45
CA PRO A 10 7.06 -30.70 -0.32
C PRO A 10 5.57 -30.96 -0.47
N GLY A 11 5.16 -31.52 -1.61
CA GLY A 11 3.80 -31.97 -1.81
C GLY A 11 3.28 -31.75 -3.22
N VAL A 12 2.06 -32.21 -3.46
CA VAL A 12 1.28 -31.95 -4.66
C VAL A 12 -0.06 -31.38 -4.23
N ALA A 13 -0.46 -30.28 -4.82
CA ALA A 13 -1.74 -29.65 -4.56
C ALA A 13 -2.52 -29.48 -5.86
N VAL A 14 -3.83 -29.70 -5.78
CA VAL A 14 -4.76 -29.48 -6.88
C VAL A 14 -5.85 -28.54 -6.38
N GLY A 15 -6.16 -27.52 -7.16
CA GLY A 15 -7.18 -26.55 -6.81
C GLY A 15 -7.39 -25.54 -7.92
N GLN A 16 -8.42 -24.71 -7.77
CA GLN A 16 -8.68 -23.61 -8.69
C GLN A 16 -7.64 -22.48 -8.46
N ALA A 17 -7.05 -21.96 -9.53
CA ALA A 17 -6.13 -20.83 -9.42
C ALA A 17 -6.87 -19.57 -8.96
N PHE A 18 -6.40 -18.97 -7.88
CA PHE A 18 -6.84 -17.68 -7.38
C PHE A 18 -5.68 -16.71 -7.53
N ILE A 19 -5.77 -15.86 -8.55
CA ILE A 19 -4.70 -14.93 -8.91
C ILE A 19 -4.92 -13.62 -8.19
N VAL A 20 -3.93 -13.21 -7.42
CA VAL A 20 -3.87 -11.90 -6.78
C VAL A 20 -2.79 -11.11 -7.50
N GLU A 21 -3.21 -10.17 -8.31
CA GLU A 21 -2.31 -9.16 -8.83
C GLU A 21 -2.09 -8.15 -7.70
N ASN A 22 -0.87 -8.07 -7.19
CA ASN A 22 -0.49 -7.00 -6.28
C ASN A 22 -0.77 -5.69 -7.01
N GLY A 23 -1.54 -4.79 -6.39
CA GLY A 23 -2.04 -3.55 -6.96
C GLY A 23 -1.03 -2.55 -7.49
N SER A 24 0.23 -2.94 -7.61
CA SER A 24 1.15 -2.40 -8.58
C SER A 24 0.70 -2.83 -9.99
N ARG A 25 -0.48 -2.34 -10.38
CA ARG A 25 -0.60 -1.99 -11.77
C ARG A 25 0.48 -0.92 -11.99
N ARG A 26 1.72 -1.36 -12.18
CA ARG A 26 2.72 -0.62 -12.94
C ARG A 26 2.07 -0.39 -14.29
N GLY A 27 1.14 0.56 -14.30
CA GLY A 27 0.48 1.03 -15.48
C GLY A 27 1.56 1.65 -16.33
N THR A 28 1.99 0.94 -17.33
CA THR A 28 2.46 1.58 -18.55
C THR A 28 1.57 2.79 -18.78
N GLY A 29 2.14 3.99 -18.65
CA GLY A 29 1.60 5.32 -18.73
C GLY A 29 0.23 5.44 -19.37
N GLY A 30 -0.68 6.04 -18.65
CA GLY A 30 -1.99 6.39 -19.15
C GLY A 30 -3.10 5.93 -18.22
N ARG A 31 -4.08 6.76 -17.99
CA ARG A 31 -5.33 6.48 -17.29
C ARG A 31 -5.85 5.07 -17.64
N LYS A 32 -5.48 4.05 -16.87
CA LYS A 32 -6.09 2.74 -16.98
C LYS A 32 -7.33 2.74 -16.12
N GLY A 33 -8.44 2.93 -16.80
CA GLY A 33 -9.75 2.66 -16.23
C GLY A 33 -10.80 3.73 -16.46
N GLY A 34 -10.79 4.54 -17.49
CA GLY A 34 -11.96 5.36 -17.87
C GLY A 34 -12.45 6.37 -16.81
N ALA A 35 -11.91 6.35 -15.60
CA ALA A 35 -12.21 7.31 -14.55
C ALA A 35 -11.59 8.67 -14.93
N GLY A 36 -12.43 9.70 -15.02
CA GLY A 36 -11.96 11.06 -15.29
C GLY A 36 -11.02 11.56 -14.17
N VAL A 37 -10.33 12.67 -14.45
CA VAL A 37 -9.48 13.36 -13.43
C VAL A 37 -10.24 13.58 -12.12
N GLU A 38 -11.52 13.97 -12.22
CA GLU A 38 -12.39 14.21 -11.06
C GLU A 38 -12.55 12.96 -10.18
N ALA A 39 -12.75 11.78 -10.80
CA ALA A 39 -12.88 10.54 -10.04
C ALA A 39 -11.58 10.15 -9.33
N GLU A 40 -10.40 10.38 -9.95
CA GLU A 40 -9.12 10.13 -9.31
C GLU A 40 -8.84 11.13 -8.17
N LEU A 41 -9.22 12.38 -8.33
CA LEU A 41 -9.16 13.38 -7.24
C LEU A 41 -10.09 13.02 -6.09
N GLU A 42 -11.30 12.54 -6.38
CA GLU A 42 -12.23 12.07 -5.35
C GLU A 42 -11.70 10.84 -4.60
N ARG A 43 -11.08 9.88 -5.31
CA ARG A 43 -10.39 8.74 -4.69
C ARG A 43 -9.27 9.19 -3.76
N LEU A 44 -8.44 10.14 -4.21
CA LEU A 44 -7.37 10.72 -3.41
C LEU A 44 -7.91 11.38 -2.14
N ASP A 45 -8.94 12.22 -2.27
CA ASP A 45 -9.52 12.94 -1.13
C ASP A 45 -10.19 11.97 -0.13
N LYS A 46 -10.83 10.90 -0.61
CA LYS A 46 -11.37 9.82 0.24
C LYS A 46 -10.26 9.07 0.98
N ALA A 47 -9.19 8.68 0.28
CA ALA A 47 -8.05 7.98 0.88
C ALA A 47 -7.35 8.85 1.94
N ARG A 48 -7.14 10.14 1.64
CA ARG A 48 -6.59 11.11 2.58
C ARG A 48 -7.48 11.25 3.83
N SER A 49 -8.79 11.39 3.65
CA SER A 49 -9.73 11.52 4.77
C SER A 49 -9.72 10.29 5.68
N LYS A 50 -9.66 9.09 5.12
CA LYS A 50 -9.53 7.84 5.88
C LYS A 50 -8.19 7.80 6.64
N SER A 51 -7.09 8.15 5.98
CA SER A 51 -5.77 8.21 6.61
C SER A 51 -5.72 9.18 7.80
N LEU A 52 -6.37 10.33 7.69
CA LEU A 52 -6.49 11.30 8.79
C LEU A 52 -7.31 10.73 9.95
N ALA A 53 -8.43 10.05 9.68
CA ALA A 53 -9.25 9.41 10.70
C ALA A 53 -8.49 8.29 11.44
N ASP A 54 -7.72 7.48 10.71
CA ASP A 54 -6.89 6.43 11.31
C ASP A 54 -5.80 7.01 12.22
N LEU A 55 -5.12 8.08 11.79
CA LEU A 55 -4.11 8.76 12.59
C LEU A 55 -4.70 9.39 13.85
N GLU A 56 -5.89 9.95 13.75
CA GLU A 56 -6.60 10.51 14.90
C GLU A 56 -6.99 9.42 15.90
N ALA A 57 -7.46 8.27 15.43
CA ALA A 57 -7.77 7.13 16.27
C ALA A 57 -6.52 6.59 16.97
N LEU A 58 -5.41 6.47 16.26
CA LEU A 58 -4.12 6.05 16.81
C LEU A 58 -3.58 7.07 17.83
N GLU A 59 -3.66 8.37 17.52
CA GLU A 59 -3.27 9.42 18.47
C GLU A 59 -4.03 9.30 19.78
N ARG A 60 -5.35 9.14 19.72
CA ARG A 60 -6.20 8.97 20.91
C ARG A 60 -5.82 7.73 21.70
N LYS A 61 -5.66 6.59 21.04
CA LYS A 61 -5.30 5.32 21.66
C LYS A 61 -3.93 5.41 22.34
N VAL A 62 -2.90 5.83 21.62
CA VAL A 62 -1.54 5.93 22.16
C VAL A 62 -1.46 6.97 23.29
N ARG A 63 -2.21 8.06 23.18
CA ARG A 63 -2.28 9.07 24.25
C ARG A 63 -2.84 8.50 25.54
N SER A 64 -3.90 7.68 25.46
CA SER A 64 -4.50 7.05 26.64
C SER A 64 -3.63 5.95 27.25
N GLU A 65 -2.89 5.19 26.44
CA GLU A 65 -2.12 4.04 26.91
C GLU A 65 -0.67 4.39 27.27
N LEU A 66 -0.04 5.29 26.51
CA LEU A 66 1.41 5.55 26.56
C LEU A 66 1.77 7.03 26.78
N GLY A 67 0.76 7.90 26.89
CA GLY A 67 0.91 9.31 27.19
C GLY A 67 1.10 10.24 25.97
N ALA A 68 0.98 11.53 26.23
CA ALA A 68 0.93 12.57 25.19
C ALA A 68 2.23 12.68 24.36
N SER A 69 3.38 12.46 24.98
CA SER A 69 4.69 12.55 24.30
C SER A 69 4.82 11.54 23.15
N ARG A 70 4.41 10.29 23.41
CA ARG A 70 4.46 9.24 22.37
C ARG A 70 3.38 9.41 21.32
N ALA A 71 2.25 10.02 21.66
CA ALA A 71 1.18 10.31 20.72
C ALA A 71 1.51 11.47 19.77
N ALA A 72 2.50 12.32 20.08
CA ALA A 72 2.85 13.50 19.28
C ALA A 72 3.26 13.17 17.85
N ILE A 73 3.81 11.98 17.58
CA ILE A 73 4.20 11.55 16.25
C ILE A 73 2.99 11.48 15.29
N PHE A 74 1.85 10.96 15.75
CA PHE A 74 0.64 10.87 14.93
C PHE A 74 0.07 12.24 14.59
N ARG A 75 0.22 13.20 15.51
CA ARG A 75 -0.13 14.60 15.23
C ARG A 75 0.78 15.19 14.14
N ALA A 76 2.07 14.93 14.18
CA ALA A 76 3.01 15.37 13.13
C ALA A 76 2.66 14.73 11.77
N HIS A 77 2.31 13.45 11.74
CA HIS A 77 1.86 12.76 10.52
C HIS A 77 0.56 13.38 9.96
N ARG A 78 -0.39 13.77 10.83
CA ARG A 78 -1.60 14.47 10.39
C ARG A 78 -1.27 15.80 9.73
N LEU A 79 -0.38 16.60 10.33
CA LEU A 79 0.05 17.87 9.75
C LEU A 79 0.68 17.72 8.37
N LEU A 80 1.43 16.63 8.13
CA LEU A 80 1.96 16.30 6.82
C LEU A 80 0.84 15.99 5.81
N LEU A 81 -0.19 15.24 6.21
CA LEU A 81 -1.35 14.96 5.36
C LEU A 81 -2.24 16.18 5.10
N GLU A 82 -2.18 17.17 5.97
CA GLU A 82 -2.91 18.42 5.85
C GLU A 82 -2.12 19.50 5.10
N ASP A 83 -0.83 19.26 4.85
CA ASP A 83 0.04 20.22 4.16
C ASP A 83 -0.43 20.49 2.73
N PRO A 84 -0.80 21.73 2.40
CA PRO A 84 -1.25 22.08 1.06
C PRO A 84 -0.20 21.87 -0.03
N LEU A 85 1.09 21.97 0.28
CA LEU A 85 2.17 21.77 -0.68
C LEU A 85 2.28 20.30 -1.07
N LEU A 86 2.21 19.39 -0.08
CA LEU A 86 2.25 17.96 -0.33
C LEU A 86 1.03 17.53 -1.15
N ILE A 87 -0.17 17.87 -0.70
CA ILE A 87 -1.41 17.47 -1.36
C ILE A 87 -1.58 18.18 -2.71
N GLY A 88 -1.18 19.45 -2.80
CA GLY A 88 -1.18 20.20 -4.05
C GLY A 88 -0.30 19.55 -5.11
N LYS A 89 0.88 19.06 -4.72
CA LYS A 89 1.80 18.35 -5.64
C LYS A 89 1.15 17.07 -6.18
N VAL A 90 0.55 16.25 -5.31
CA VAL A 90 -0.16 15.02 -5.73
C VAL A 90 -1.30 15.37 -6.69
N LYS A 91 -2.11 16.38 -6.37
CA LYS A 91 -3.24 16.82 -7.21
C LYS A 91 -2.76 17.34 -8.58
N SER A 92 -1.66 18.09 -8.63
CA SER A 92 -1.08 18.55 -9.89
C SER A 92 -0.66 17.38 -10.78
N LEU A 93 -0.05 16.33 -10.22
CA LEU A 93 0.32 15.14 -10.98
C LEU A 93 -0.90 14.42 -11.54
N VAL A 94 -2.01 14.37 -10.82
CA VAL A 94 -3.27 13.79 -11.31
C VAL A 94 -3.85 14.64 -12.46
N VAL A 95 -3.85 15.96 -12.32
CA VAL A 95 -4.44 16.89 -13.28
C VAL A 95 -3.57 17.03 -14.53
N ASP A 96 -2.29 17.37 -14.32
CA ASP A 96 -1.37 17.76 -15.40
C ASP A 96 -0.59 16.55 -15.93
N GLY A 97 -0.25 15.61 -15.05
CA GLY A 97 0.53 14.41 -15.36
C GLY A 97 -0.28 13.28 -16.00
N ASN A 98 -1.61 13.43 -16.05
CA ASN A 98 -2.53 12.43 -16.62
C ASN A 98 -2.32 11.01 -16.03
N CYS A 99 -1.94 10.93 -14.74
CA CYS A 99 -1.74 9.68 -14.00
C CYS A 99 -2.84 9.45 -12.96
N GLY A 100 -2.99 8.20 -12.49
CA GLY A 100 -3.93 7.86 -11.43
C GLY A 100 -3.48 8.39 -10.07
N ALA A 101 -4.42 8.49 -9.12
CA ALA A 101 -4.15 8.97 -7.77
C ALA A 101 -3.04 8.17 -7.06
N LEU A 102 -3.03 6.85 -7.22
CA LEU A 102 -2.01 5.98 -6.64
C LEU A 102 -0.62 6.31 -7.18
N GLU A 103 -0.48 6.38 -8.51
CA GLU A 103 0.78 6.71 -9.19
C GLU A 103 1.27 8.10 -8.78
N ALA A 104 0.37 9.09 -8.69
CA ALA A 104 0.70 10.44 -8.26
C ALA A 104 1.23 10.48 -6.83
N VAL A 105 0.65 9.70 -5.92
CA VAL A 105 1.09 9.57 -4.53
C VAL A 105 2.47 8.91 -4.47
N GLU A 106 2.70 7.84 -5.22
CA GLU A 106 4.00 7.14 -5.28
C GLU A 106 5.11 8.04 -5.83
N GLN A 107 4.85 8.74 -6.94
CA GLN A 107 5.82 9.69 -7.50
C GLN A 107 6.16 10.81 -6.52
N THR A 108 5.14 11.37 -5.87
CA THR A 108 5.37 12.42 -4.86
C THR A 108 6.20 11.89 -3.70
N ARG A 109 5.91 10.68 -3.21
CA ARG A 109 6.71 10.03 -2.16
C ARG A 109 8.18 9.93 -2.54
N GLU A 110 8.48 9.41 -3.74
CA GLU A 110 9.86 9.26 -4.21
C GLU A 110 10.58 10.60 -4.34
N GLU A 111 9.90 11.64 -4.85
CA GLU A 111 10.47 12.99 -4.94
C GLU A 111 10.81 13.54 -3.54
N PHE A 112 9.88 13.42 -2.58
CA PHE A 112 10.10 13.92 -1.22
C PHE A 112 11.24 13.17 -0.53
N ILE A 113 11.26 11.83 -0.61
CA ILE A 113 12.36 11.02 -0.07
C ILE A 113 13.69 11.44 -0.70
N GLY A 114 13.74 11.60 -2.03
CA GLY A 114 14.94 12.01 -2.75
C GLY A 114 15.44 13.41 -2.34
N MET A 115 14.53 14.34 -2.04
CA MET A 115 14.91 15.67 -1.52
C MET A 115 15.56 15.56 -0.14
N PHE A 116 14.98 14.78 0.78
CA PHE A 116 15.50 14.63 2.14
C PHE A 116 16.81 13.83 2.18
N GLN A 117 17.00 12.85 1.31
CA GLN A 117 18.26 12.09 1.23
C GLN A 117 19.47 12.93 0.80
N ARG A 118 19.24 14.02 0.09
CA ARG A 118 20.32 14.95 -0.33
C ARG A 118 20.85 15.80 0.84
N VAL A 119 20.04 15.95 1.88
CA VAL A 119 20.44 16.67 3.11
C VAL A 119 21.12 15.66 4.03
N ARG A 120 22.45 15.79 4.23
CA ARG A 120 23.26 14.90 5.07
C ARG A 120 23.10 15.24 6.56
N ASP A 121 21.86 15.21 7.07
CA ASP A 121 21.55 15.47 8.47
C ASP A 121 20.84 14.25 9.07
N ALA A 122 21.31 13.77 10.23
CA ALA A 122 20.75 12.60 10.91
C ALA A 122 19.26 12.80 11.27
N HIS A 123 18.85 14.01 11.65
CA HIS A 123 17.46 14.33 11.94
C HIS A 123 16.57 14.26 10.70
N MET A 124 17.13 14.48 9.51
CA MET A 124 16.40 14.33 8.26
C MET A 124 16.14 12.87 7.89
N LEU A 125 17.02 11.94 8.31
CA LEU A 125 16.80 10.49 8.10
C LEU A 125 15.60 10.00 8.91
N GLU A 126 15.40 10.50 10.14
CA GLU A 126 14.21 10.19 10.94
C GLU A 126 12.94 10.70 10.24
N ARG A 127 12.99 11.89 9.64
CA ARG A 127 11.86 12.45 8.88
C ARG A 127 11.50 11.63 7.64
N ILE A 128 12.46 10.96 7.01
CA ILE A 128 12.19 10.07 5.88
C ILE A 128 11.27 8.90 6.31
N ALA A 129 11.47 8.34 7.50
CA ALA A 129 10.63 7.27 8.01
C ALA A 129 9.18 7.76 8.23
N ASP A 130 9.01 8.95 8.80
CA ASP A 130 7.70 9.58 8.99
C ASP A 130 6.99 9.82 7.66
N ILE A 131 7.72 10.36 6.67
CA ILE A 131 7.19 10.59 5.32
C ILE A 131 6.73 9.27 4.68
N LYS A 132 7.56 8.23 4.76
CA LYS A 132 7.22 6.90 4.24
C LYS A 132 5.94 6.36 4.87
N ASP A 133 5.79 6.47 6.20
CA ASP A 133 4.59 5.97 6.89
C ASP A 133 3.33 6.73 6.47
N VAL A 134 3.43 8.05 6.36
CA VAL A 134 2.31 8.90 5.92
C VAL A 134 1.86 8.54 4.51
N PHE A 135 2.79 8.43 3.56
CA PHE A 135 2.46 8.04 2.18
C PHE A 135 1.93 6.62 2.09
N GLN A 136 2.49 5.68 2.85
CA GLN A 136 2.03 4.29 2.88
C GLN A 136 0.57 4.17 3.34
N ARG A 137 0.12 5.04 4.26
CA ARG A 137 -1.28 5.09 4.68
C ARG A 137 -2.22 5.51 3.57
N ILE A 138 -1.86 6.57 2.81
CA ILE A 138 -2.67 6.99 1.67
C ILE A 138 -2.72 5.87 0.62
N ILE A 139 -1.57 5.28 0.31
CA ILE A 139 -1.44 4.16 -0.64
C ILE A 139 -2.35 3.01 -0.21
N GLY A 140 -2.34 2.63 1.08
CA GLY A 140 -3.18 1.56 1.60
C GLY A 140 -4.69 1.83 1.49
N HIS A 141 -5.10 3.09 1.37
CA HIS A 141 -6.50 3.46 1.13
C HIS A 141 -6.83 3.71 -0.34
N LEU A 142 -5.82 3.93 -1.19
CA LEU A 142 -5.96 4.06 -2.65
C LEU A 142 -5.90 2.72 -3.35
N ASP A 143 -5.11 1.80 -2.79
CA ASP A 143 -4.99 0.46 -3.32
C ASP A 143 -6.33 -0.27 -3.12
N ASP A 144 -6.88 -0.80 -4.21
CA ASP A 144 -8.07 -1.62 -4.09
C ASP A 144 -7.68 -2.86 -3.24
N PRO A 145 -8.49 -3.21 -2.23
CA PRO A 145 -8.19 -4.40 -1.46
C PRO A 145 -8.05 -5.58 -2.43
N PRO A 146 -7.08 -6.47 -2.21
CA PRO A 146 -6.91 -7.62 -3.07
C PRO A 146 -8.25 -8.37 -3.17
N PRO A 147 -8.55 -8.96 -4.33
CA PRO A 147 -9.77 -9.73 -4.48
C PRO A 147 -9.86 -10.73 -3.33
N LEU A 148 -11.02 -10.80 -2.68
CA LEU A 148 -11.23 -11.75 -1.59
C LEU A 148 -11.51 -13.13 -2.17
N PRO A 149 -10.90 -14.18 -1.63
CA PRO A 149 -11.23 -15.54 -2.05
C PRO A 149 -12.71 -15.83 -1.77
N PRO A 150 -13.37 -16.62 -2.62
CA PRO A 150 -14.74 -17.03 -2.39
C PRO A 150 -14.87 -17.79 -1.05
N VAL A 151 -15.91 -17.50 -0.31
CA VAL A 151 -16.19 -18.18 0.96
C VAL A 151 -16.76 -19.58 0.64
N GLY A 152 -16.01 -20.63 0.96
CA GLY A 152 -16.38 -22.01 0.66
C GLY A 152 -16.03 -22.43 -0.77
N GLY A 153 -16.17 -23.71 -1.08
CA GLY A 153 -15.87 -24.27 -2.40
C GLY A 153 -14.64 -25.18 -2.40
N GLU A 154 -14.13 -25.45 -3.60
CA GLU A 154 -12.95 -26.28 -3.82
C GLU A 154 -11.68 -25.58 -3.28
N PRO A 155 -10.63 -26.37 -2.95
CA PRO A 155 -9.34 -25.81 -2.56
C PRO A 155 -8.79 -24.87 -3.62
N LEU A 156 -8.20 -23.77 -3.19
CA LEU A 156 -7.60 -22.76 -4.06
C LEU A 156 -6.09 -22.93 -4.13
N VAL A 157 -5.51 -22.57 -5.25
CA VAL A 157 -4.06 -22.34 -5.42
C VAL A 157 -3.86 -20.84 -5.55
N LEU A 158 -3.30 -20.20 -4.53
CA LEU A 158 -2.99 -18.77 -4.54
C LEU A 158 -1.79 -18.52 -5.46
N VAL A 159 -1.96 -17.63 -6.40
CA VAL A 159 -0.89 -17.17 -7.31
C VAL A 159 -0.74 -15.67 -7.16
N ALA A 160 0.44 -15.19 -6.79
CA ALA A 160 0.71 -13.76 -6.62
C ALA A 160 2.14 -13.41 -7.03
N GLU A 161 2.41 -12.17 -7.36
CA GLU A 161 3.79 -11.68 -7.53
C GLU A 161 4.52 -11.76 -6.18
N GLU A 162 3.93 -11.20 -5.13
CA GLU A 162 4.41 -11.23 -3.75
C GLU A 162 3.21 -11.18 -2.80
N ILE A 163 3.31 -11.79 -1.64
CA ILE A 163 2.31 -11.67 -0.58
C ILE A 163 2.85 -10.75 0.50
N LEU A 164 2.28 -9.55 0.56
CA LEU A 164 2.62 -8.60 1.61
C LEU A 164 1.99 -9.04 2.95
N PRO A 165 2.62 -8.73 4.10
CA PRO A 165 2.10 -9.09 5.42
C PRO A 165 0.66 -8.61 5.67
N SER A 166 0.31 -7.42 5.16
CA SER A 166 -1.03 -6.85 5.24
C SER A 166 -2.08 -7.66 4.48
N MET A 167 -1.68 -8.38 3.44
CA MET A 167 -2.54 -9.23 2.62
C MET A 167 -2.65 -10.64 3.18
N ALA A 168 -1.53 -11.15 3.73
CA ALA A 168 -1.44 -12.53 4.22
C ALA A 168 -2.53 -12.83 5.26
N GLY A 169 -2.74 -11.96 6.23
CA GLY A 169 -3.77 -12.13 7.26
C GLY A 169 -5.17 -12.31 6.65
N VAL A 170 -5.57 -11.39 5.78
CA VAL A 170 -6.91 -11.39 5.17
C VAL A 170 -7.11 -12.59 4.24
N LEU A 171 -6.10 -12.93 3.43
CA LEU A 171 -6.18 -14.06 2.50
C LEU A 171 -6.23 -15.40 3.23
N LEU A 172 -5.38 -15.60 4.25
CA LEU A 172 -5.29 -16.85 4.99
C LEU A 172 -6.48 -17.08 5.91
N GLU A 173 -7.09 -16.04 6.46
CA GLU A 173 -8.30 -16.17 7.28
C GLU A 173 -9.52 -16.58 6.46
N ARG A 174 -9.62 -16.15 5.20
CA ARG A 174 -10.80 -16.37 4.35
C ARG A 174 -10.65 -17.49 3.33
N GLY A 175 -9.41 -17.76 2.88
CA GLY A 175 -9.16 -18.70 1.80
C GLY A 175 -8.77 -20.10 2.31
N ARG A 176 -9.29 -21.15 1.62
CA ARG A 176 -8.84 -22.53 1.79
C ARG A 176 -7.77 -22.82 0.74
N PHE A 177 -6.56 -22.33 0.97
CA PHE A 177 -5.47 -22.52 0.01
C PHE A 177 -4.77 -23.87 0.23
N ALA A 178 -4.73 -24.68 -0.84
CA ALA A 178 -3.98 -25.93 -0.88
C ALA A 178 -2.51 -25.70 -1.24
N ALA A 179 -2.21 -24.63 -1.95
CA ALA A 179 -0.85 -24.18 -2.28
C ALA A 179 -0.77 -22.67 -2.49
N ILE A 180 0.45 -22.17 -2.38
CA ILE A 180 0.79 -20.77 -2.64
C ILE A 180 1.96 -20.75 -3.62
N ILE A 181 1.85 -19.93 -4.68
CA ILE A 181 2.87 -19.71 -5.69
C ILE A 181 3.14 -18.22 -5.76
N THR A 182 4.38 -17.80 -5.58
CA THR A 182 4.79 -16.40 -5.70
C THR A 182 5.99 -16.25 -6.64
N GLU A 183 6.09 -15.12 -7.32
CA GLU A 183 7.28 -14.79 -8.14
C GLU A 183 8.42 -14.29 -7.27
N ALA A 184 8.10 -13.50 -6.24
CA ALA A 184 9.06 -13.00 -5.25
C ALA A 184 8.81 -13.63 -3.89
N GLY A 185 9.89 -13.78 -3.11
CA GLY A 185 9.88 -14.40 -1.79
C GLY A 185 11.01 -15.42 -1.63
N GLY A 186 11.21 -15.91 -0.43
CA GLY A 186 12.27 -16.88 -0.14
C GLY A 186 12.03 -17.65 1.14
N VAL A 187 12.89 -18.65 1.40
CA VAL A 187 12.83 -19.55 2.57
C VAL A 187 12.86 -18.79 3.90
N THR A 188 13.40 -17.58 3.91
CA THR A 188 13.53 -16.71 5.10
C THR A 188 12.50 -15.58 5.16
N GLY A 189 11.52 -15.57 4.26
CA GLY A 189 10.39 -14.63 4.33
C GLY A 189 9.53 -14.93 5.57
N HIS A 190 9.39 -13.95 6.45
CA HIS A 190 8.55 -14.04 7.66
C HIS A 190 7.08 -13.87 7.31
#